data_69feb5daef0219120da03dbb5e380227
#
_entry.id   69feb5daef0219120da03dbb5e380227
#
_cell.length_a   1.000
_cell.length_b   1.000
_cell.length_c   1.000
_cell.angle_alpha   90.00
_cell.angle_beta   90.00
_cell.angle_gamma   90.00
#
_symmetry.space_group_name_H-M   'P 1'
#
loop_
_entity.id
_entity.type
_entity.pdbx_description
1 polymer ?
#
loop_
_entity_poly.entity_id
_entity_poly.type
_entity_poly.pdbx_seq_one_letter_code
_entity_poly.pdbx_strand_id
1 'polypeptide(L)'
;LNRVEEYIQLGASVMICRASGPVLSLAELGEIGEISCRSLIFCGGHENVQEMAGDLKLSLGCPQVEGAVLTLAEDNLDKVMELKQILKGAGIVTDTFESSLEWKNFKLGSDGLIPVIVQDYKTLEVLMMAYMNEESFQATLASGRMTYFSRSRQKLWLKGETSGHFQYVKSLKIDCDNDTILASVKQVGAAGHTGNRSCFFTTLAEKEYKETNPLKVFEEVFGVILDRKEHPKEGSYTNYLFDKGIDKILKKLGEEATEI
;
A
#
# COMPACT_ATOMS: atom_id res chain seq x y z
N LEU A 1 13.18 -26.03 -17.75
CA LEU A 1 13.03 -25.18 -18.97
C LEU A 1 12.71 -25.99 -20.24
N ASN A 2 12.82 -27.32 -20.28
CA ASN A 2 12.68 -28.15 -21.48
C ASN A 2 11.35 -28.06 -22.26
N ARG A 3 10.34 -27.34 -21.77
CA ARG A 3 9.03 -27.18 -22.39
C ARG A 3 8.64 -25.69 -22.61
N VAL A 4 9.58 -24.79 -22.45
CA VAL A 4 9.30 -23.34 -22.54
C VAL A 4 8.84 -22.93 -23.93
N GLU A 5 9.53 -23.40 -24.96
CA GLU A 5 9.17 -23.11 -26.36
C GLU A 5 7.75 -23.59 -26.72
N GLU A 6 7.34 -24.76 -26.19
CA GLU A 6 5.98 -25.28 -26.36
C GLU A 6 4.94 -24.34 -25.74
N TYR A 7 5.18 -23.83 -24.52
CA TYR A 7 4.26 -22.87 -23.88
C TYR A 7 4.22 -21.52 -24.61
N ILE A 8 5.36 -21.04 -25.12
CA ILE A 8 5.41 -19.82 -25.92
C ILE A 8 4.59 -19.98 -27.21
N GLN A 9 4.71 -21.13 -27.90
CA GLN A 9 3.91 -21.44 -29.10
C GLN A 9 2.42 -21.53 -28.79
N LEU A 10 2.06 -21.93 -27.54
CA LEU A 10 0.68 -21.92 -27.04
C LEU A 10 0.18 -20.56 -26.57
N GLY A 11 0.99 -19.50 -26.70
CA GLY A 11 0.61 -18.13 -26.43
C GLY A 11 1.06 -17.61 -25.04
N ALA A 12 1.94 -18.29 -24.34
CA ALA A 12 2.52 -17.76 -23.10
C ALA A 12 3.41 -16.56 -23.42
N SER A 13 3.10 -15.41 -22.81
CA SER A 13 3.85 -14.15 -22.96
C SER A 13 4.76 -13.84 -21.77
N VAL A 14 4.48 -14.46 -20.62
CA VAL A 14 5.26 -14.32 -19.37
C VAL A 14 5.44 -15.69 -18.73
N MET A 15 6.64 -15.97 -18.24
CA MET A 15 6.97 -17.19 -17.53
C MET A 15 7.28 -16.88 -16.08
N ILE A 16 6.87 -17.76 -15.16
CA ILE A 16 7.30 -17.69 -13.77
C ILE A 16 8.30 -18.83 -13.54
N CYS A 17 9.56 -18.48 -13.37
CA CYS A 17 10.65 -19.42 -13.14
C CYS A 17 10.88 -19.60 -11.65
N ARG A 18 10.82 -20.83 -11.16
CA ARG A 18 11.16 -21.17 -9.78
C ARG A 18 12.54 -21.82 -9.74
N ALA A 19 13.42 -21.30 -8.89
CA ALA A 19 14.72 -21.90 -8.65
C ALA A 19 14.58 -23.32 -8.05
N SER A 20 15.53 -24.18 -8.34
CA SER A 20 15.67 -25.48 -7.67
C SER A 20 16.17 -25.35 -6.22
N GLY A 21 16.74 -24.20 -5.87
CA GLY A 21 17.20 -23.79 -4.55
C GLY A 21 16.55 -22.47 -4.11
N PRO A 22 17.08 -21.78 -3.10
CA PRO A 22 16.57 -20.48 -2.64
C PRO A 22 16.68 -19.40 -3.72
N VAL A 23 17.61 -19.54 -4.66
CA VAL A 23 17.84 -18.64 -5.80
C VAL A 23 18.12 -19.43 -7.07
N LEU A 24 17.99 -18.75 -8.22
CA LEU A 24 18.43 -19.29 -9.50
C LEU A 24 19.97 -19.34 -9.56
N SER A 25 20.48 -20.49 -9.95
CA SER A 25 21.91 -20.64 -10.25
C SER A 25 22.30 -19.85 -11.51
N LEU A 26 23.61 -19.57 -11.68
CA LEU A 26 24.12 -18.93 -12.90
C LEU A 26 23.79 -19.72 -14.18
N ALA A 27 23.72 -21.05 -14.09
CA ALA A 27 23.33 -21.90 -15.21
C ALA A 27 21.84 -21.70 -15.56
N GLU A 28 20.95 -21.70 -14.58
CA GLU A 28 19.51 -21.44 -14.77
C GLU A 28 19.25 -20.03 -15.28
N LEU A 29 20.03 -19.01 -14.84
CA LEU A 29 19.95 -17.65 -15.36
C LEU A 29 20.44 -17.58 -16.83
N GLY A 30 21.47 -18.34 -17.19
CA GLY A 30 21.92 -18.48 -18.56
C GLY A 30 20.84 -19.06 -19.48
N GLU A 31 20.17 -20.12 -19.02
CA GLU A 31 19.05 -20.72 -19.76
C GLU A 31 17.86 -19.76 -19.91
N ILE A 32 17.53 -18.96 -18.87
CA ILE A 32 16.51 -17.91 -18.95
C ILE A 32 16.92 -16.83 -19.95
N GLY A 33 18.21 -16.49 -20.03
CA GLY A 33 18.76 -15.52 -20.97
C GLY A 33 18.57 -15.89 -22.45
N GLU A 34 18.40 -17.18 -22.75
CA GLU A 34 18.13 -17.70 -24.10
C GLU A 34 16.62 -17.75 -24.45
N ILE A 35 15.74 -17.52 -23.46
CA ILE A 35 14.30 -17.57 -23.69
C ILE A 35 13.80 -16.30 -24.37
N SER A 36 12.96 -16.43 -25.37
CA SER A 36 12.39 -15.29 -26.12
C SER A 36 11.22 -14.59 -25.43
N CYS A 37 10.80 -15.02 -24.24
CA CYS A 37 9.71 -14.39 -23.49
C CYS A 37 10.22 -13.76 -22.17
N ARG A 38 9.41 -12.84 -21.66
CA ARG A 38 9.66 -12.18 -20.37
C ARG A 38 9.51 -13.15 -19.23
N SER A 39 10.36 -13.06 -18.26
CA SER A 39 10.37 -13.97 -17.12
C SER A 39 10.23 -13.23 -15.80
N LEU A 40 9.43 -13.79 -14.91
CA LEU A 40 9.41 -13.47 -13.50
C LEU A 40 10.11 -14.59 -12.75
N ILE A 41 10.94 -14.24 -11.80
CA ILE A 41 11.59 -15.23 -10.93
C ILE A 41 10.84 -15.36 -9.61
N PHE A 42 10.79 -16.56 -9.07
CA PHE A 42 10.26 -16.82 -7.74
C PHE A 42 11.43 -17.06 -6.77
N CYS A 43 11.55 -16.17 -5.78
CA CYS A 43 12.57 -16.22 -4.75
C CYS A 43 11.93 -16.38 -3.37
N GLY A 44 12.51 -17.23 -2.53
CA GLY A 44 12.04 -17.45 -1.16
C GLY A 44 13.08 -18.14 -0.30
N GLY A 45 12.80 -18.24 1.00
CA GLY A 45 13.65 -18.98 1.93
C GLY A 45 14.89 -18.25 2.44
N HIS A 46 14.97 -16.92 2.26
CA HIS A 46 16.05 -16.11 2.80
C HIS A 46 15.79 -15.74 4.27
N GLU A 47 16.84 -15.79 5.07
CA GLU A 47 16.77 -15.44 6.49
C GLU A 47 16.80 -13.93 6.72
N ASN A 48 17.44 -13.18 5.81
CA ASN A 48 17.57 -11.72 5.96
C ASN A 48 17.49 -10.98 4.62
N VAL A 49 17.27 -9.67 4.70
CA VAL A 49 17.05 -8.78 3.55
C VAL A 49 18.32 -8.60 2.72
N GLN A 50 19.50 -8.64 3.32
CA GLN A 50 20.79 -8.46 2.64
C GLN A 50 21.10 -9.65 1.73
N GLU A 51 20.88 -10.89 2.19
CA GLU A 51 21.00 -12.09 1.36
C GLU A 51 20.01 -12.05 0.20
N MET A 52 18.76 -11.76 0.49
CA MET A 52 17.72 -11.61 -0.53
C MET A 52 18.09 -10.56 -1.59
N ALA A 53 18.63 -9.40 -1.18
CA ALA A 53 19.05 -8.36 -2.10
C ALA A 53 20.21 -8.81 -2.99
N GLY A 54 21.17 -9.57 -2.44
CA GLY A 54 22.29 -10.12 -3.21
C GLY A 54 21.82 -11.04 -4.33
N ASP A 55 20.92 -11.94 -4.01
CA ASP A 55 20.37 -12.93 -4.94
C ASP A 55 19.46 -12.30 -6.00
N LEU A 56 18.64 -11.34 -5.59
CA LEU A 56 17.79 -10.58 -6.50
C LEU A 56 18.62 -9.72 -7.46
N LYS A 57 19.74 -9.15 -7.01
CA LYS A 57 20.64 -8.36 -7.86
C LYS A 57 21.17 -9.19 -9.03
N LEU A 58 21.59 -10.44 -8.75
CA LEU A 58 22.06 -11.35 -9.80
C LEU A 58 20.93 -11.67 -10.79
N SER A 59 19.77 -12.02 -10.29
CA SER A 59 18.64 -12.46 -11.10
C SER A 59 18.03 -11.32 -11.93
N LEU A 60 17.84 -10.14 -11.33
CA LEU A 60 17.29 -8.95 -12.00
C LEU A 60 18.30 -8.26 -12.93
N GLY A 61 19.57 -8.66 -12.88
CA GLY A 61 20.59 -8.27 -13.85
C GLY A 61 20.47 -9.01 -15.20
N CYS A 62 19.66 -10.07 -15.27
CA CYS A 62 19.40 -10.79 -16.52
C CYS A 62 18.38 -10.00 -17.36
N PRO A 63 18.67 -9.65 -18.63
CA PRO A 63 17.80 -8.81 -19.47
C PRO A 63 16.39 -9.36 -19.68
N GLN A 64 16.20 -10.68 -19.61
CA GLN A 64 14.90 -11.35 -19.77
C GLN A 64 14.09 -11.42 -18.48
N VAL A 65 14.66 -11.05 -17.34
CA VAL A 65 13.99 -11.05 -16.05
C VAL A 65 13.39 -9.66 -15.78
N GLU A 66 12.08 -9.55 -15.82
CA GLU A 66 11.37 -8.28 -15.59
C GLU A 66 11.05 -8.01 -14.11
N GLY A 67 11.06 -9.03 -13.29
CA GLY A 67 10.72 -8.88 -11.89
C GLY A 67 10.88 -10.15 -11.07
N ALA A 68 10.61 -10.03 -9.78
CA ALA A 68 10.64 -11.13 -8.85
C ALA A 68 9.36 -11.23 -8.03
N VAL A 69 8.93 -12.45 -7.79
CA VAL A 69 7.87 -12.78 -6.83
C VAL A 69 8.56 -13.29 -5.56
N LEU A 70 8.30 -12.61 -4.44
CA LEU A 70 8.97 -12.89 -3.19
C LEU A 70 8.04 -13.58 -2.20
N THR A 71 8.53 -14.62 -1.55
CA THR A 71 7.94 -15.14 -0.32
C THR A 71 8.77 -14.62 0.85
N LEU A 72 8.17 -13.79 1.67
CA LEU A 72 8.80 -13.21 2.86
C LEU A 72 8.28 -13.92 4.10
N ALA A 73 9.17 -14.23 5.04
CA ALA A 73 8.78 -14.58 6.39
C ALA A 73 8.06 -13.39 7.05
N GLU A 74 7.15 -13.66 8.01
CA GLU A 74 6.39 -12.60 8.69
C GLU A 74 7.29 -11.53 9.29
N ASP A 75 8.45 -11.92 9.84
CA ASP A 75 9.45 -11.03 10.43
C ASP A 75 10.14 -10.09 9.40
N ASN A 76 9.99 -10.36 8.11
CA ASN A 76 10.60 -9.58 7.03
C ASN A 76 9.58 -8.78 6.20
N LEU A 77 8.28 -8.88 6.48
CA LEU A 77 7.25 -8.15 5.73
C LEU A 77 7.41 -6.63 5.85
N ASP A 78 7.92 -6.16 6.96
CA ASP A 78 8.16 -4.74 7.24
C ASP A 78 9.45 -4.20 6.58
N LYS A 79 10.30 -5.07 6.06
CA LYS A 79 11.60 -4.73 5.45
C LYS A 79 11.57 -4.61 3.92
N VAL A 80 10.39 -4.70 3.30
CA VAL A 80 10.26 -4.61 1.83
C VAL A 80 10.84 -3.28 1.28
N MET A 81 10.63 -2.16 1.99
CA MET A 81 11.17 -0.88 1.55
C MET A 81 12.69 -0.81 1.71
N GLU A 82 13.25 -1.42 2.76
CA GLU A 82 14.70 -1.57 2.93
C GLU A 82 15.30 -2.37 1.77
N LEU A 83 14.69 -3.49 1.41
CA LEU A 83 15.08 -4.29 0.25
C LEU A 83 15.07 -3.47 -1.04
N LYS A 84 14.01 -2.71 -1.29
CA LYS A 84 13.90 -1.82 -2.46
C LYS A 84 15.03 -0.77 -2.49
N GLN A 85 15.37 -0.18 -1.34
CA GLN A 85 16.46 0.80 -1.23
C GLN A 85 17.83 0.16 -1.54
N ILE A 86 18.10 -1.03 -1.03
CA ILE A 86 19.34 -1.77 -1.30
C ILE A 86 19.46 -2.09 -2.80
N LEU A 87 18.37 -2.59 -3.42
CA LEU A 87 18.34 -2.88 -4.86
C LEU A 87 18.54 -1.62 -5.70
N LYS A 88 17.93 -0.50 -5.31
CA LYS A 88 18.13 0.80 -5.96
C LYS A 88 19.57 1.27 -5.89
N GLY A 89 20.22 1.16 -4.72
CA GLY A 89 21.63 1.44 -4.53
C GLY A 89 22.53 0.56 -5.40
N ALA A 90 22.07 -0.60 -5.83
CA ALA A 90 22.73 -1.50 -6.76
C ALA A 90 22.41 -1.22 -8.24
N GLY A 91 21.66 -0.16 -8.55
CA GLY A 91 21.29 0.25 -9.91
C GLY A 91 20.03 -0.42 -10.48
N ILE A 92 19.29 -1.17 -9.66
CA ILE A 92 18.03 -1.79 -10.08
C ILE A 92 16.88 -0.79 -9.85
N VAL A 93 16.05 -0.60 -10.87
CA VAL A 93 14.89 0.29 -10.79
C VAL A 93 13.87 -0.28 -9.82
N THR A 94 13.61 0.44 -8.73
CA THR A 94 12.62 0.07 -7.73
C THR A 94 11.79 1.28 -7.34
N ASP A 95 10.52 1.03 -6.99
CA ASP A 95 9.61 2.07 -6.50
C ASP A 95 9.90 2.36 -5.01
N THR A 96 10.55 3.50 -4.76
CA THR A 96 10.91 4.01 -3.43
C THR A 96 10.39 5.42 -3.23
N PHE A 97 10.19 5.83 -1.98
CA PHE A 97 9.81 7.21 -1.68
C PHE A 97 11.03 8.13 -1.75
N GLU A 98 10.90 9.20 -2.53
CA GLU A 98 11.88 10.28 -2.63
C GLU A 98 11.20 11.62 -2.43
N SER A 99 11.84 12.47 -1.65
CA SER A 99 11.37 13.84 -1.49
C SER A 99 11.83 14.69 -2.67
N SER A 100 10.92 15.50 -3.22
CA SER A 100 11.25 16.51 -4.22
C SER A 100 11.89 17.76 -3.61
N LEU A 101 11.87 17.90 -2.28
CA LEU A 101 12.43 19.01 -1.53
C LEU A 101 13.41 18.49 -0.48
N GLU A 102 14.48 19.23 -0.26
CA GLU A 102 15.38 19.01 0.87
C GLU A 102 14.73 19.53 2.18
N TRP A 103 15.05 18.91 3.31
CA TRP A 103 14.52 19.30 4.61
C TRP A 103 14.71 20.79 4.94
N LYS A 104 15.83 21.37 4.56
CA LYS A 104 16.13 22.82 4.77
C LYS A 104 15.15 23.77 4.07
N ASN A 105 14.36 23.28 3.10
CA ASN A 105 13.37 24.07 2.38
C ASN A 105 12.01 24.11 3.10
N PHE A 106 11.84 23.34 4.16
CA PHE A 106 10.62 23.36 4.97
C PHE A 106 10.65 24.51 5.97
N LYS A 107 9.52 25.15 6.16
CA LYS A 107 9.33 26.15 7.20
C LYS A 107 8.92 25.45 8.50
N LEU A 108 9.86 25.29 9.38
CA LEU A 108 9.67 24.61 10.66
C LEU A 108 9.10 25.57 11.71
N GLY A 109 8.37 25.02 12.67
CA GLY A 109 8.02 25.73 13.89
C GLY A 109 9.26 26.13 14.71
N SER A 110 9.08 26.96 15.72
CA SER A 110 10.15 27.39 16.62
C SER A 110 10.83 26.24 17.38
N ASP A 111 10.17 25.10 17.45
CA ASP A 111 10.66 23.83 18.02
C ASP A 111 11.39 22.93 17.02
N GLY A 112 11.59 23.40 15.78
CA GLY A 112 12.25 22.64 14.71
C GLY A 112 11.38 21.53 14.13
N LEU A 113 10.07 21.54 14.37
CA LEU A 113 9.14 20.53 13.92
C LEU A 113 8.21 21.08 12.82
N ILE A 114 7.71 20.17 11.99
CA ILE A 114 6.66 20.44 11.02
C ILE A 114 5.40 19.65 11.40
N PRO A 115 4.20 20.26 11.37
CA PRO A 115 2.95 19.55 11.57
C PRO A 115 2.65 18.65 10.37
N VAL A 116 2.02 17.50 10.65
CA VAL A 116 1.60 16.52 9.66
C VAL A 116 0.14 16.18 9.87
N ILE A 117 -0.69 16.53 8.90
CA ILE A 117 -2.08 16.10 8.82
C ILE A 117 -2.10 14.73 8.15
N VAL A 118 -2.74 13.77 8.79
CA VAL A 118 -2.80 12.38 8.30
C VAL A 118 -4.20 12.05 7.83
N GLN A 119 -4.31 11.59 6.60
CA GLN A 119 -5.57 11.32 5.91
C GLN A 119 -5.59 9.88 5.37
N ASP A 120 -6.71 9.20 5.48
CA ASP A 120 -6.89 7.91 4.81
C ASP A 120 -6.91 8.10 3.29
N TYR A 121 -6.14 7.29 2.56
CA TYR A 121 -5.97 7.46 1.11
C TYR A 121 -7.21 7.10 0.28
N LYS A 122 -8.13 6.29 0.84
CA LYS A 122 -9.36 5.87 0.16
C LYS A 122 -10.55 6.76 0.51
N THR A 123 -10.78 6.94 1.82
CA THR A 123 -11.97 7.65 2.31
C THR A 123 -11.76 9.15 2.38
N LEU A 124 -10.51 9.62 2.31
CA LEU A 124 -10.11 11.01 2.51
C LEU A 124 -10.45 11.55 3.90
N GLU A 125 -10.80 10.67 4.83
CA GLU A 125 -11.03 11.02 6.22
C GLU A 125 -9.73 11.49 6.88
N VAL A 126 -9.78 12.63 7.58
CA VAL A 126 -8.65 13.07 8.39
C VAL A 126 -8.58 12.22 9.66
N LEU A 127 -7.48 11.51 9.81
CA LEU A 127 -7.31 10.51 10.87
C LEU A 127 -6.71 11.10 12.15
N MET A 128 -5.67 11.91 12.00
CA MET A 128 -4.95 12.50 13.13
C MET A 128 -4.02 13.62 12.65
N MET A 129 -3.43 14.34 13.63
CA MET A 129 -2.33 15.25 13.41
C MET A 129 -1.17 14.88 14.33
N ALA A 130 0.05 14.99 13.81
CA ALA A 130 1.28 14.74 14.55
C ALA A 130 2.38 15.71 14.10
N TYR A 131 3.62 15.48 14.53
CA TYR A 131 4.77 16.31 14.19
C TYR A 131 5.93 15.44 13.70
N MET A 132 6.73 16.02 12.81
CA MET A 132 7.98 15.43 12.33
C MET A 132 9.15 16.38 12.57
N ASN A 133 10.31 15.79 12.85
CA ASN A 133 11.63 16.38 12.66
C ASN A 133 12.28 15.72 11.42
N GLU A 134 13.47 16.16 11.04
CA GLU A 134 14.18 15.61 9.87
C GLU A 134 14.37 14.08 9.96
N GLU A 135 14.78 13.59 11.12
CA GLU A 135 15.04 12.17 11.35
C GLU A 135 13.78 11.32 11.16
N SER A 136 12.62 11.75 11.70
CA SER A 136 11.33 11.05 11.51
C SER A 136 10.84 11.10 10.06
N PHE A 137 11.09 12.20 9.36
CA PHE A 137 10.78 12.33 7.94
C PHE A 137 11.61 11.36 7.10
N GLN A 138 12.92 11.31 7.31
CA GLN A 138 13.80 10.37 6.61
C GLN A 138 13.45 8.91 6.93
N ALA A 139 13.15 8.58 8.20
CA ALA A 139 12.70 7.25 8.60
C ALA A 139 11.38 6.85 7.91
N THR A 140 10.47 7.82 7.72
CA THR A 140 9.22 7.60 6.99
C THR A 140 9.47 7.28 5.52
N LEU A 141 10.33 8.03 4.83
CA LEU A 141 10.68 7.77 3.43
C LEU A 141 11.39 6.42 3.26
N ALA A 142 12.30 6.10 4.16
CA ALA A 142 13.09 4.87 4.11
C ALA A 142 12.22 3.62 4.34
N SER A 143 11.28 3.68 5.29
CA SER A 143 10.47 2.52 5.68
C SER A 143 9.12 2.41 4.95
N GLY A 144 8.62 3.51 4.37
CA GLY A 144 7.26 3.59 3.86
C GLY A 144 6.18 3.54 4.95
N ARG A 145 6.56 3.68 6.22
CA ARG A 145 5.68 3.69 7.40
C ARG A 145 5.82 5.01 8.14
N MET A 146 4.68 5.57 8.57
CA MET A 146 4.68 6.86 9.27
C MET A 146 5.44 6.78 10.59
N THR A 147 6.52 7.52 10.65
CA THR A 147 7.33 7.75 11.84
C THR A 147 7.23 9.22 12.20
N TYR A 148 6.89 9.51 13.44
CA TYR A 148 6.68 10.86 13.96
C TYR A 148 7.72 11.23 15.02
N PHE A 149 7.78 12.49 15.37
CA PHE A 149 8.49 12.97 16.55
C PHE A 149 7.50 13.27 17.68
N SER A 150 7.64 12.57 18.80
CA SER A 150 6.80 12.78 19.97
C SER A 150 7.33 13.96 20.79
N ARG A 151 6.61 15.07 20.80
CA ARG A 151 6.98 16.27 21.58
C ARG A 151 7.05 16.01 23.08
N SER A 152 6.13 15.21 23.62
CA SER A 152 6.09 14.91 25.06
C SER A 152 7.20 13.94 25.49
N ARG A 153 7.57 12.98 24.63
CA ARG A 153 8.59 11.97 24.91
C ARG A 153 9.97 12.33 24.37
N GLN A 154 10.05 13.39 23.56
CA GLN A 154 11.28 13.85 22.89
C GLN A 154 12.03 12.72 22.16
N LYS A 155 11.30 11.89 21.44
CA LYS A 155 11.85 10.76 20.69
C LYS A 155 11.03 10.42 19.45
N LEU A 156 11.64 9.66 18.55
CA LEU A 156 10.94 9.08 17.41
C LEU A 156 9.82 8.14 17.88
N TRP A 157 8.77 8.09 17.08
CA TRP A 157 7.62 7.23 17.31
C TRP A 157 7.13 6.64 16.00
N LEU A 158 7.42 5.36 15.75
CA LEU A 158 6.82 4.60 14.67
C LEU A 158 5.35 4.33 15.00
N LYS A 159 4.46 4.85 14.18
CA LYS A 159 3.02 4.64 14.37
C LYS A 159 2.68 3.15 14.24
N GLY A 160 2.10 2.61 15.28
CA GLY A 160 1.71 1.20 15.34
C GLY A 160 2.74 0.25 15.95
N GLU A 161 3.93 0.72 16.35
CA GLU A 161 5.00 -0.13 16.91
C GLU A 161 4.55 -1.00 18.10
N THR A 162 3.60 -0.51 18.90
CA THR A 162 3.07 -1.23 20.07
C THR A 162 1.70 -1.86 19.80
N SER A 163 0.86 -1.19 19.00
CA SER A 163 -0.54 -1.59 18.79
C SER A 163 -0.79 -2.40 17.54
N GLY A 164 0.19 -2.53 16.63
CA GLY A 164 -0.01 -3.07 15.30
C GLY A 164 -0.80 -2.17 14.34
N HIS A 165 -1.28 -1.00 14.80
CA HIS A 165 -2.05 -0.06 13.99
C HIS A 165 -1.14 0.83 13.15
N PHE A 166 -0.40 0.22 12.22
CA PHE A 166 0.53 0.89 11.32
C PHE A 166 -0.17 1.83 10.34
N GLN A 167 0.59 2.81 9.86
CA GLN A 167 0.21 3.71 8.77
C GLN A 167 1.21 3.56 7.63
N TYR A 168 0.77 2.95 6.53
CA TYR A 168 1.59 2.79 5.32
C TYR A 168 1.40 3.99 4.40
N VAL A 169 2.49 4.65 4.07
CA VAL A 169 2.50 5.84 3.23
C VAL A 169 2.03 5.52 1.82
N LYS A 170 1.15 6.35 1.28
CA LYS A 170 0.75 6.38 -0.13
C LYS A 170 1.27 7.61 -0.84
N SER A 171 1.20 8.77 -0.18
CA SER A 171 1.84 10.00 -0.66
C SER A 171 2.09 10.95 0.51
N LEU A 172 3.12 11.78 0.36
CA LEU A 172 3.38 12.95 1.19
C LEU A 172 3.31 14.17 0.28
N LYS A 173 2.59 15.18 0.71
CA LYS A 173 2.48 16.48 0.03
C LYS A 173 2.82 17.57 1.01
N ILE A 174 3.41 18.63 0.52
CA ILE A 174 3.66 19.85 1.30
C ILE A 174 2.67 20.93 0.84
N ASP A 175 2.27 21.82 1.72
CA ASP A 175 1.40 22.92 1.36
C ASP A 175 2.15 24.05 0.62
N CYS A 176 1.43 25.10 0.26
CA CYS A 176 1.95 26.13 -0.66
C CYS A 176 3.09 26.98 -0.08
N ASP A 177 3.23 27.05 1.22
CA ASP A 177 4.28 27.82 1.89
C ASP A 177 5.27 26.96 2.71
N ASN A 178 5.20 25.64 2.53
CA ASN A 178 6.12 24.62 3.03
C ASN A 178 6.15 24.49 4.56
N ASP A 179 5.03 24.73 5.23
CA ASP A 179 4.95 24.67 6.69
C ASP A 179 4.09 23.51 7.23
N THR A 180 3.38 22.76 6.37
CA THR A 180 2.50 21.68 6.77
C THR A 180 2.55 20.51 5.78
N ILE A 181 2.73 19.29 6.27
CA ILE A 181 2.70 18.07 5.46
C ILE A 181 1.29 17.45 5.50
N LEU A 182 0.76 17.09 4.35
CA LEU A 182 -0.40 16.20 4.21
C LEU A 182 0.09 14.79 3.84
N ALA A 183 -0.11 13.83 4.74
CA ALA A 183 0.21 12.43 4.53
C ALA A 183 -1.04 11.63 4.21
N SER A 184 -1.13 11.09 2.99
CA SER A 184 -2.16 10.10 2.64
C SER A 184 -1.62 8.70 2.96
N VAL A 185 -2.36 7.95 3.79
CA VAL A 185 -1.89 6.66 4.31
C VAL A 185 -2.96 5.57 4.18
N LYS A 186 -2.51 4.32 4.12
CA LYS A 186 -3.36 3.16 4.45
C LYS A 186 -3.28 2.93 5.96
N GLN A 187 -4.34 3.26 6.67
CA GLN A 187 -4.46 3.01 8.11
C GLN A 187 -4.84 1.55 8.38
N VAL A 188 -4.10 0.89 9.26
CA VAL A 188 -4.48 -0.40 9.84
C VAL A 188 -5.10 -0.15 11.21
N GLY A 189 -6.31 -0.64 11.43
CA GLY A 189 -7.03 -0.43 12.69
C GLY A 189 -7.31 1.04 13.02
N ALA A 190 -7.33 1.37 14.31
CA ALA A 190 -7.62 2.70 14.82
C ALA A 190 -6.41 3.64 14.76
N ALA A 191 -6.61 4.90 14.34
CA ALA A 191 -5.58 5.91 14.40
C ALA A 191 -5.40 6.45 15.83
N GLY A 192 -6.50 6.63 16.55
CA GLY A 192 -6.51 7.15 17.92
C GLY A 192 -6.17 6.09 18.98
N HIS A 193 -5.59 6.54 20.09
CA HIS A 193 -5.30 5.70 21.27
C HIS A 193 -6.57 5.27 22.01
N THR A 194 -7.71 5.90 21.72
CA THR A 194 -9.02 5.57 22.29
C THR A 194 -9.75 4.46 21.52
N GLY A 195 -9.14 3.90 20.48
CA GLY A 195 -9.75 2.88 19.63
C GLY A 195 -10.62 3.44 18.49
N ASN A 196 -10.81 4.74 18.41
CA ASN A 196 -11.53 5.38 17.30
C ASN A 196 -10.68 5.40 16.03
N ARG A 197 -11.33 5.22 14.87
CA ARG A 197 -10.68 5.30 13.57
C ARG A 197 -9.98 6.63 13.34
N SER A 198 -10.64 7.73 13.66
CA SER A 198 -10.09 9.08 13.64
C SER A 198 -9.92 9.63 15.05
N CYS A 199 -8.93 10.51 15.25
CA CYS A 199 -8.78 11.29 16.48
C CYS A 199 -9.76 12.48 16.55
N PHE A 200 -10.41 12.83 15.43
CA PHE A 200 -11.35 13.96 15.33
C PHE A 200 -12.80 13.50 15.50
N PHE A 201 -13.10 12.88 16.64
CA PHE A 201 -14.42 12.33 16.94
C PHE A 201 -15.28 13.20 17.87
N THR A 202 -14.75 14.32 18.36
CA THR A 202 -15.49 15.25 19.21
C THR A 202 -15.83 16.51 18.43
N THR A 203 -17.11 16.77 18.23
CA THR A 203 -17.59 18.00 17.60
C THR A 203 -17.48 19.16 18.57
N LEU A 204 -16.75 20.21 18.21
CA LEU A 204 -16.61 21.44 19.00
C LEU A 204 -17.76 22.44 18.70
N ALA A 205 -18.11 22.54 17.42
CA ALA A 205 -19.20 23.38 16.96
C ALA A 205 -19.73 22.84 15.64
N GLU A 206 -21.03 22.85 15.45
CA GLU A 206 -21.67 22.37 14.23
C GLU A 206 -22.86 23.27 13.92
N LYS A 207 -23.09 23.49 12.64
CA LYS A 207 -24.31 24.12 12.15
C LYS A 207 -25.10 23.06 11.38
N GLU A 208 -26.41 23.02 11.59
CA GLU A 208 -27.26 22.14 10.80
C GLU A 208 -27.09 22.43 9.31
N TYR A 209 -26.66 21.44 8.55
CA TYR A 209 -26.51 21.49 7.10
C TYR A 209 -26.80 20.11 6.49
N LYS A 210 -27.26 20.14 5.24
CA LYS A 210 -27.45 18.89 4.51
C LYS A 210 -26.08 18.40 4.03
N GLU A 211 -25.60 17.32 4.60
CA GLU A 211 -24.34 16.70 4.14
C GLU A 211 -24.56 16.10 2.75
N THR A 212 -23.87 16.62 1.75
CA THR A 212 -23.92 16.14 0.36
C THR A 212 -22.55 15.80 -0.14
N ASN A 213 -21.86 14.85 0.51
CA ASN A 213 -20.59 14.34 -0.02
C ASN A 213 -20.87 13.21 -1.02
N PRO A 214 -20.69 13.44 -2.34
CA PRO A 214 -20.97 12.41 -3.35
C PRO A 214 -20.14 11.12 -3.17
N LEU A 215 -18.95 11.24 -2.56
CA LEU A 215 -18.09 10.09 -2.29
C LEU A 215 -18.65 9.18 -1.20
N LYS A 216 -19.37 9.75 -0.24
CA LYS A 216 -20.04 8.96 0.83
C LYS A 216 -21.27 8.21 0.32
N VAL A 217 -21.93 8.69 -0.72
CA VAL A 217 -23.15 8.06 -1.26
C VAL A 217 -22.87 6.60 -1.68
N PHE A 218 -21.75 6.35 -2.35
CA PHE A 218 -21.38 4.98 -2.75
C PHE A 218 -21.08 4.10 -1.54
N GLU A 219 -20.40 4.61 -0.53
CA GLU A 219 -20.10 3.88 0.71
C GLU A 219 -21.36 3.57 1.48
N GLU A 220 -22.28 4.52 1.60
CA GLU A 220 -23.58 4.36 2.26
C GLU A 220 -24.46 3.33 1.53
N VAL A 221 -24.57 3.42 0.20
CA VAL A 221 -25.31 2.44 -0.60
C VAL A 221 -24.72 1.05 -0.46
N PHE A 222 -23.39 0.93 -0.55
CA PHE A 222 -22.70 -0.34 -0.35
C PHE A 222 -22.93 -0.89 1.07
N GLY A 223 -22.88 -0.04 2.08
CA GLY A 223 -23.20 -0.40 3.47
C GLY A 223 -24.61 -0.92 3.64
N VAL A 224 -25.59 -0.29 3.00
CA VAL A 224 -27.00 -0.77 3.00
C VAL A 224 -27.11 -2.13 2.32
N ILE A 225 -26.41 -2.34 1.20
CA ILE A 225 -26.42 -3.64 0.49
C ILE A 225 -25.82 -4.74 1.37
N LEU A 226 -24.69 -4.48 2.04
CA LEU A 226 -24.06 -5.42 2.96
C LEU A 226 -24.98 -5.74 4.16
N ASP A 227 -25.55 -4.71 4.78
CA ASP A 227 -26.50 -4.89 5.89
C ASP A 227 -27.69 -5.76 5.48
N ARG A 228 -28.24 -5.58 4.27
CA ARG A 228 -29.32 -6.43 3.76
C ARG A 228 -28.91 -7.86 3.49
N LYS A 229 -27.63 -8.10 3.20
CA LYS A 229 -27.06 -9.44 3.03
C LYS A 229 -26.90 -10.14 4.38
N GLU A 230 -26.42 -9.44 5.40
CA GLU A 230 -26.15 -9.98 6.74
C GLU A 230 -27.40 -10.02 7.61
N HIS A 231 -28.27 -9.03 7.47
CA HIS A 231 -29.52 -8.88 8.21
C HIS A 231 -30.71 -8.74 7.23
N PRO A 232 -31.22 -9.85 6.69
CA PRO A 232 -32.34 -9.83 5.75
C PRO A 232 -33.56 -9.13 6.31
N LYS A 233 -34.17 -8.25 5.50
CA LYS A 233 -35.40 -7.53 5.88
C LYS A 233 -36.51 -7.93 4.95
N GLU A 234 -37.69 -8.28 5.55
CA GLU A 234 -38.89 -8.63 4.82
C GLU A 234 -39.32 -7.48 3.89
N GLY A 235 -39.71 -7.82 2.66
CA GLY A 235 -40.09 -6.85 1.63
C GLY A 235 -38.92 -6.10 0.95
N SER A 236 -37.67 -6.40 1.31
CA SER A 236 -36.52 -5.77 0.68
C SER A 236 -36.24 -6.34 -0.72
N TYR A 237 -36.21 -5.46 -1.73
CA TYR A 237 -35.85 -5.83 -3.09
C TYR A 237 -34.39 -6.34 -3.19
N THR A 238 -33.49 -5.77 -2.39
CA THR A 238 -32.09 -6.22 -2.32
C THR A 238 -32.00 -7.66 -1.83
N ASN A 239 -32.76 -8.03 -0.79
CA ASN A 239 -32.83 -9.41 -0.32
C ASN A 239 -33.41 -10.35 -1.40
N TYR A 240 -34.49 -9.93 -2.06
CA TYR A 240 -35.02 -10.70 -3.20
C TYR A 240 -33.96 -10.98 -4.28
N LEU A 241 -33.09 -10.01 -4.59
CA LEU A 241 -32.01 -10.21 -5.55
C LEU A 241 -30.97 -11.22 -5.02
N PHE A 242 -30.61 -11.16 -3.75
CA PHE A 242 -29.70 -12.14 -3.16
C PHE A 242 -30.29 -13.55 -3.18
N ASP A 243 -31.57 -13.70 -2.84
CA ASP A 243 -32.28 -14.98 -2.84
C ASP A 243 -32.38 -15.60 -4.25
N LYS A 244 -32.54 -14.77 -5.27
CA LYS A 244 -32.62 -15.21 -6.69
C LYS A 244 -31.26 -15.45 -7.33
N GLY A 245 -30.19 -14.98 -6.71
CA GLY A 245 -28.83 -15.21 -7.12
C GLY A 245 -28.32 -14.35 -8.28
N ILE A 246 -27.11 -14.68 -8.73
CA ILE A 246 -26.34 -13.86 -9.68
C ILE A 246 -27.05 -13.62 -11.02
N ASP A 247 -27.75 -14.62 -11.56
CA ASP A 247 -28.43 -14.50 -12.85
C ASP A 247 -29.51 -13.43 -12.82
N LYS A 248 -30.25 -13.33 -11.71
CA LYS A 248 -31.27 -12.30 -11.53
C LYS A 248 -30.65 -10.91 -11.35
N ILE A 249 -29.53 -10.82 -10.64
CA ILE A 249 -28.77 -9.57 -10.46
C ILE A 249 -28.28 -9.06 -11.81
N LEU A 250 -27.64 -9.93 -12.60
CA LEU A 250 -27.11 -9.58 -13.93
C LEU A 250 -28.22 -9.19 -14.91
N LYS A 251 -29.35 -9.90 -14.87
CA LYS A 251 -30.52 -9.55 -15.68
C LYS A 251 -31.03 -8.15 -15.35
N LYS A 252 -31.16 -7.82 -14.05
CA LYS A 252 -31.61 -6.49 -13.63
C LYS A 252 -30.60 -5.41 -13.99
N LEU A 253 -29.31 -5.68 -13.82
CA LEU A 253 -28.25 -4.75 -14.25
C LEU A 253 -28.35 -4.45 -15.73
N GLY A 254 -28.60 -5.47 -16.58
CA GLY A 254 -28.79 -5.28 -18.01
C GLY A 254 -30.04 -4.46 -18.36
N GLU A 255 -31.15 -4.67 -17.64
CA GLU A 255 -32.36 -3.87 -17.79
C GLU A 255 -32.09 -2.39 -17.48
N GLU A 256 -31.51 -2.07 -16.31
CA GLU A 256 -31.19 -0.71 -15.88
C GLU A 256 -30.15 -0.04 -16.82
N ALA A 257 -29.15 -0.77 -17.30
CA ALA A 257 -28.15 -0.24 -18.22
C ALA A 257 -28.70 0.15 -19.60
N THR A 258 -29.87 -0.38 -20.00
CA THR A 258 -30.55 -0.04 -21.26
C THR A 258 -31.50 1.13 -21.12
N GLU A 259 -31.81 1.56 -19.89
CA GLU A 259 -32.70 2.70 -19.62
C GLU A 259 -31.94 4.04 -19.51
N ILE A 260 -30.61 4.02 -19.55
CA ILE A 260 -29.72 5.19 -19.56
C ILE A 260 -29.35 5.56 -20.98
#